data_8e1b7839115de0f215bdd56bf2785387
#
_entry.id   8e1b7839115de0f215bdd56bf2785387
#
_cell.length_a   1.000
_cell.length_b   1.000
_cell.length_c   1.000
_cell.angle_alpha   90.00
_cell.angle_beta   90.00
_cell.angle_gamma   90.00
#
_symmetry.space_group_name_H-M   'P 1'
#
loop_
_entity.id
_entity.type
_entity.pdbx_description
1 polymer ?
#
loop_
_entity_poly.entity_id
_entity_poly.type
_entity_poly.pdbx_seq_one_letter_code
_entity_poly.pdbx_strand_id
1 'polypeptide(L)'
;MAPDVLSSRCASRRYIRLIGSKWTLLIIHALKLGRLRNGDLMRRIDGVSQKMLTQTLRQLEEMNLVLRIDQHTVPPHVEYELTKLGEALAVEVGALVRWVEGHVPELGR
;
A
#
# COMPACT_ATOMS: atom_id res chain seq x y z
N MET A 1 12.06 -21.74 -11.88
CA MET A 1 12.89 -21.54 -10.68
C MET A 1 12.03 -20.97 -9.56
N ALA A 2 12.11 -21.58 -8.40
CA ALA A 2 11.34 -21.10 -7.25
C ALA A 2 11.85 -19.72 -6.80
N PRO A 3 10.95 -18.79 -6.42
CA PRO A 3 11.37 -17.50 -5.89
C PRO A 3 12.19 -17.65 -4.61
N ASP A 4 13.21 -16.83 -4.48
CA ASP A 4 14.06 -16.80 -3.30
C ASP A 4 14.39 -15.34 -2.95
N VAL A 5 13.63 -14.78 -2.01
CA VAL A 5 13.76 -13.37 -1.61
C VAL A 5 15.14 -13.04 -1.02
N LEU A 6 15.85 -14.05 -0.53
CA LEU A 6 17.18 -13.84 0.03
C LEU A 6 18.25 -13.67 -1.05
N SER A 7 17.95 -14.06 -2.28
CA SER A 7 18.86 -13.87 -3.41
C SER A 7 18.67 -12.48 -4.01
N SER A 8 19.77 -11.74 -4.16
CA SER A 8 19.73 -10.42 -4.79
C SER A 8 19.36 -10.48 -6.28
N ARG A 9 19.46 -11.67 -6.89
CA ARG A 9 19.11 -11.89 -8.29
C ARG A 9 17.64 -12.17 -8.51
N CYS A 10 16.91 -12.47 -7.44
CA CYS A 10 15.50 -12.84 -7.55
C CYS A 10 14.61 -11.61 -7.60
N ALA A 11 13.67 -11.57 -8.56
CA ALA A 11 12.73 -10.46 -8.69
C ALA A 11 11.90 -10.26 -7.42
N SER A 12 11.63 -11.32 -6.65
CA SER A 12 10.86 -11.24 -5.41
C SER A 12 11.50 -10.28 -4.40
N ARG A 13 12.84 -10.18 -4.39
CA ARG A 13 13.54 -9.27 -3.47
C ARG A 13 13.23 -7.81 -3.79
N ARG A 14 13.14 -7.45 -5.07
CA ARG A 14 12.74 -6.11 -5.49
C ARG A 14 11.34 -5.78 -4.99
N TYR A 15 10.39 -6.72 -5.17
CA TYR A 15 9.01 -6.49 -4.76
C TYR A 15 8.86 -6.44 -3.25
N ILE A 16 9.61 -7.26 -2.50
CA ILE A 16 9.58 -7.19 -1.04
C ILE A 16 10.06 -5.81 -0.57
N ARG A 17 11.07 -5.25 -1.23
CA ARG A 17 11.55 -3.90 -0.91
C ARG A 17 10.50 -2.82 -1.17
N LEU A 18 9.82 -2.90 -2.32
CA LEU A 18 8.81 -1.92 -2.70
C LEU A 18 7.57 -2.03 -1.82
N ILE A 19 7.08 -3.26 -1.62
CA ILE A 19 5.87 -3.53 -0.83
C ILE A 19 6.13 -3.30 0.65
N GLY A 20 7.32 -3.61 1.14
CA GLY A 20 7.66 -3.52 2.55
C GLY A 20 7.92 -2.10 3.06
N SER A 21 7.85 -1.09 2.21
CA SER A 21 8.05 0.28 2.67
C SER A 21 6.87 0.73 3.53
N LYS A 22 7.14 1.61 4.49
CA LYS A 22 6.13 2.12 5.43
C LYS A 22 4.88 2.65 4.73
N TRP A 23 5.06 3.54 3.76
CA TRP A 23 3.92 4.18 3.11
C TRP A 23 3.11 3.21 2.26
N THR A 24 3.76 2.25 1.61
CA THR A 24 3.07 1.21 0.85
C THR A 24 2.18 0.38 1.76
N LEU A 25 2.73 -0.11 2.88
CA LEU A 25 1.96 -0.91 3.83
C LEU A 25 0.76 -0.14 4.37
N LEU A 26 0.96 1.13 4.72
CA LEU A 26 -0.11 1.95 5.27
C LEU A 26 -1.20 2.27 4.26
N ILE A 27 -0.84 2.54 3.01
CA ILE A 27 -1.80 2.80 1.94
C ILE A 27 -2.64 1.55 1.63
N ILE A 28 -1.99 0.40 1.49
CA ILE A 28 -2.69 -0.88 1.27
C ILE A 28 -3.68 -1.13 2.41
N HIS A 29 -3.24 -0.93 3.63
CA HIS A 29 -4.09 -1.11 4.81
C HIS A 29 -5.28 -0.15 4.82
N ALA A 30 -5.05 1.11 4.47
CA ALA A 30 -6.11 2.12 4.41
C ALA A 30 -7.17 1.80 3.35
N LEU A 31 -6.75 1.26 2.20
CA LEU A 31 -7.66 0.93 1.09
C LEU A 31 -8.42 -0.38 1.29
N LYS A 32 -8.09 -1.13 2.32
CA LYS A 32 -8.69 -2.45 2.58
C LYS A 32 -10.22 -2.41 2.67
N LEU A 33 -10.78 -1.36 3.26
CA LEU A 33 -12.21 -1.25 3.49
C LEU A 33 -12.98 -0.63 2.32
N GLY A 34 -12.29 -0.20 1.29
CA GLY A 34 -12.95 0.35 0.12
C GLY A 34 -12.19 1.52 -0.48
N ARG A 35 -12.79 2.05 -1.51
CA ARG A 35 -12.23 3.12 -2.33
C ARG A 35 -12.10 4.42 -1.53
N LEU A 36 -10.99 5.12 -1.72
CA LEU A 36 -10.70 6.40 -1.06
C LEU A 36 -10.19 7.42 -2.06
N ARG A 37 -10.47 8.69 -1.82
CA ARG A 37 -9.90 9.80 -2.55
C ARG A 37 -8.52 10.14 -2.00
N ASN A 38 -7.74 10.88 -2.77
CA ASN A 38 -6.43 11.37 -2.32
C ASN A 38 -6.52 12.10 -0.99
N GLY A 39 -7.52 12.98 -0.82
CA GLY A 39 -7.71 13.72 0.43
C GLY A 39 -8.02 12.84 1.62
N ASP A 40 -8.78 11.74 1.40
CA ASP A 40 -9.07 10.78 2.45
C ASP A 40 -7.80 10.07 2.92
N LEU A 41 -6.95 9.68 1.97
CA LEU A 41 -5.68 9.04 2.28
C LEU A 41 -4.76 9.99 3.05
N MET A 42 -4.71 11.26 2.63
CA MET A 42 -3.92 12.27 3.34
C MET A 42 -4.37 12.45 4.79
N ARG A 43 -5.68 12.40 5.03
CA ARG A 43 -6.23 12.54 6.39
C ARG A 43 -6.02 11.30 7.24
N ARG A 44 -6.14 10.11 6.63
CA ARG A 44 -6.06 8.83 7.34
C ARG A 44 -4.64 8.41 7.68
N ILE A 45 -3.68 8.76 6.83
CA ILE A 45 -2.29 8.35 7.00
C ILE A 45 -1.50 9.53 7.55
N ASP A 46 -1.42 9.58 8.86
CA ASP A 46 -0.73 10.67 9.53
C ASP A 46 0.74 10.73 9.12
N GLY A 47 1.21 11.94 8.82
CA GLY A 47 2.61 12.17 8.47
C GLY A 47 2.99 11.97 7.02
N VAL A 48 2.11 11.43 6.16
CA VAL A 48 2.44 11.27 4.75
C VAL A 48 2.36 12.62 4.03
N SER A 49 3.37 12.94 3.22
CA SER A 49 3.31 14.12 2.37
C SER A 49 2.56 13.81 1.08
N GLN A 50 2.04 14.85 0.41
CA GLN A 50 1.39 14.69 -0.89
C GLN A 50 2.37 14.06 -1.90
N LYS A 51 3.61 14.47 -1.88
CA LYS A 51 4.65 13.93 -2.76
C LYS A 51 4.83 12.43 -2.55
N MET A 52 4.96 11.99 -1.29
CA MET A 52 5.14 10.58 -0.96
C MET A 52 3.91 9.76 -1.30
N LEU A 53 2.72 10.30 -1.04
CA LEU A 53 1.47 9.64 -1.38
C LEU A 53 1.36 9.42 -2.89
N THR A 54 1.57 10.47 -3.67
CA THR A 54 1.50 10.39 -5.13
C THR A 54 2.51 9.39 -5.69
N GLN A 55 3.74 9.46 -5.21
CA GLN A 55 4.82 8.58 -5.66
C GLN A 55 4.51 7.10 -5.35
N THR A 56 4.04 6.85 -4.13
CA THR A 56 3.72 5.49 -3.69
C THR A 56 2.51 4.94 -4.44
N LEU A 57 1.48 5.74 -4.64
CA LEU A 57 0.30 5.32 -5.42
C LEU A 57 0.68 4.96 -6.86
N ARG A 58 1.57 5.71 -7.49
CA ARG A 58 2.05 5.39 -8.84
C ARG A 58 2.76 4.05 -8.87
N GLN A 59 3.60 3.78 -7.89
CA GLN A 59 4.28 2.48 -7.79
C GLN A 59 3.28 1.35 -7.63
N LEU A 60 2.25 1.54 -6.82
CA LEU A 60 1.21 0.54 -6.61
C LEU A 60 0.38 0.29 -7.86
N GLU A 61 0.10 1.34 -8.64
CA GLU A 61 -0.57 1.20 -9.93
C GLU A 61 0.30 0.39 -10.90
N GLU A 62 1.59 0.70 -10.98
CA GLU A 62 2.54 -0.01 -11.85
C GLU A 62 2.64 -1.48 -11.48
N MET A 63 2.53 -1.82 -10.21
CA MET A 63 2.54 -3.20 -9.73
C MET A 63 1.18 -3.90 -9.84
N ASN A 64 0.19 -3.23 -10.41
CA ASN A 64 -1.16 -3.77 -10.56
C ASN A 64 -1.83 -4.11 -9.21
N LEU A 65 -1.53 -3.35 -8.18
CA LEU A 65 -2.11 -3.53 -6.85
C LEU A 65 -3.22 -2.54 -6.55
N VAL A 66 -3.20 -1.38 -7.23
CA VAL A 66 -4.15 -0.30 -7.03
C VAL A 66 -4.65 0.20 -8.39
N LEU A 67 -5.93 0.52 -8.45
CA LEU A 67 -6.55 1.19 -9.61
C LEU A 67 -6.79 2.65 -9.27
N ARG A 68 -6.45 3.52 -10.20
CA ARG A 68 -6.78 4.93 -10.14
C ARG A 68 -8.04 5.14 -10.98
N ILE A 69 -9.09 5.65 -10.36
CA ILE A 69 -10.39 5.86 -10.99
C ILE A 69 -10.63 7.33 -11.10
N ASP A 70 -10.55 7.84 -12.35
CA ASP A 70 -10.81 9.23 -12.65
C ASP A 70 -12.25 9.37 -13.13
N GLN A 71 -13.06 10.15 -12.44
CA GLN A 71 -14.46 10.36 -12.78
C GLN A 71 -14.64 11.35 -13.93
N HIS A 72 -13.57 12.01 -14.38
CA HIS A 72 -13.60 13.00 -15.46
C HIS A 72 -14.60 14.12 -15.21
N THR A 73 -14.72 14.55 -13.95
CA THR A 73 -15.63 15.62 -13.55
C THR A 73 -14.90 16.95 -13.36
N VAL A 74 -15.67 18.04 -13.22
CA VAL A 74 -15.15 19.37 -12.87
C VAL A 74 -15.88 19.82 -11.61
N PRO A 75 -15.18 19.97 -10.49
CA PRO A 75 -13.74 19.77 -10.27
C PRO A 75 -13.34 18.30 -10.39
N PRO A 76 -12.06 18.01 -10.60
CA PRO A 76 -11.57 16.64 -10.75
C PRO A 76 -11.91 15.77 -9.54
N HIS A 77 -12.31 14.53 -9.80
CA HIS A 77 -12.64 13.56 -8.77
C HIS A 77 -11.92 12.25 -9.08
N VAL A 78 -10.91 11.96 -8.31
CA VAL A 78 -10.10 10.74 -8.48
C VAL A 78 -10.19 9.92 -7.21
N GLU A 79 -10.46 8.63 -7.39
CA GLU A 79 -10.49 7.65 -6.31
C GLU A 79 -9.47 6.56 -6.57
N TYR A 80 -9.09 5.88 -5.50
CA TYR A 80 -8.17 4.75 -5.56
C TYR A 80 -8.82 3.56 -4.89
N GLU A 81 -8.64 2.37 -5.48
CA GLU A 81 -9.10 1.13 -4.88
C GLU A 81 -8.10 0.02 -5.15
N LEU A 82 -8.15 -1.01 -4.32
CA LEU A 82 -7.32 -2.19 -4.52
C LEU A 82 -7.85 -3.01 -5.69
N THR A 83 -6.93 -3.55 -6.49
CA THR A 83 -7.26 -4.60 -7.45
C THR A 83 -7.51 -5.90 -6.68
N LYS A 84 -7.95 -6.96 -7.37
CA LYS A 84 -8.05 -8.28 -6.73
C LYS A 84 -6.70 -8.74 -6.18
N LEU A 85 -5.64 -8.47 -6.92
CA LEU A 85 -4.29 -8.78 -6.46
C LEU A 85 -3.93 -7.95 -5.21
N GLY A 86 -4.29 -6.66 -5.22
CA GLY A 86 -4.11 -5.78 -4.07
C GLY A 86 -4.91 -6.22 -2.86
N GLU A 87 -6.13 -6.72 -3.06
CA GLU A 87 -6.95 -7.26 -1.97
C GLU A 87 -6.29 -8.48 -1.32
N ALA A 88 -5.74 -9.37 -2.14
CA ALA A 88 -5.00 -10.53 -1.64
C ALA A 88 -3.79 -10.11 -0.80
N LEU A 89 -3.06 -9.10 -1.27
CA LEU A 89 -1.95 -8.54 -0.51
C LEU A 89 -2.43 -7.90 0.79
N ALA A 90 -3.57 -7.20 0.76
CA ALA A 90 -4.11 -6.52 1.94
C ALA A 90 -4.43 -7.48 3.08
N VAL A 91 -4.78 -8.73 2.78
CA VAL A 91 -4.97 -9.77 3.79
C VAL A 91 -3.67 -10.00 4.58
N GLU A 92 -2.56 -10.12 3.86
CA GLU A 92 -1.24 -10.34 4.47
C GLU A 92 -0.76 -9.11 5.24
N VAL A 93 -0.94 -7.94 4.66
CA VAL A 93 -0.60 -6.67 5.32
C VAL A 93 -1.41 -6.51 6.60
N GLY A 94 -2.71 -6.81 6.56
CA GLY A 94 -3.57 -6.75 7.74
C GLY A 94 -3.11 -7.68 8.85
N ALA A 95 -2.66 -8.89 8.49
CA ALA A 95 -2.10 -9.84 9.45
C ALA A 95 -0.84 -9.26 10.11
N LEU A 96 0.04 -8.65 9.32
CA LEU A 96 1.25 -8.03 9.84
C LEU A 96 0.93 -6.86 10.78
N VAL A 97 -0.01 -6.00 10.37
CA VAL A 97 -0.44 -4.86 11.20
C VAL A 97 -1.00 -5.34 12.54
N ARG A 98 -1.87 -6.34 12.51
CA ARG A 98 -2.44 -6.91 13.75
C ARG A 98 -1.37 -7.50 14.66
N TRP A 99 -0.40 -8.18 14.07
CA TRP A 99 0.70 -8.74 14.85
C TRP A 99 1.48 -7.64 15.57
N VAL A 100 1.84 -6.59 14.83
CA VAL A 100 2.60 -5.45 15.38
C VAL A 100 1.79 -4.76 16.48
N GLU A 101 0.52 -4.42 16.19
CA GLU A 101 -0.33 -3.73 17.16
C GLU A 101 -0.54 -4.55 18.44
N GLY A 102 -0.61 -5.88 18.31
CA GLY A 102 -0.78 -6.76 19.46
C GLY A 102 0.49 -6.98 20.27
N HIS A 103 1.66 -6.62 19.75
CA HIS A 103 2.95 -6.92 20.39
C HIS A 103 3.80 -5.69 20.71
N VAL A 104 3.27 -4.49 20.48
CA VAL A 104 4.02 -3.24 20.70
C VAL A 104 4.70 -3.20 22.09
N PRO A 105 4.04 -3.58 23.19
CA PRO A 105 4.71 -3.52 24.49
C PRO A 105 5.93 -4.44 24.62
N GLU A 106 5.98 -5.52 23.83
CA GLU A 106 7.04 -6.52 23.85
C GLU A 106 8.15 -6.23 22.84
N LEU A 107 7.86 -5.41 21.83
CA LEU A 107 8.82 -5.01 20.83
C LEU A 107 9.74 -3.95 21.42
N GLY A 108 10.96 -4.13 21.48
CA GLY A 108 11.89 -3.17 22.05
C GLY A 108 11.77 -1.76 21.46
N ARG A 109 12.68 -0.89 21.85
CA ARG A 109 12.71 0.50 21.38
C ARG A 109 13.63 0.66 20.18
#